data_5e352e75b22f252692b27a8e8069d0ae
#
_entry.id   5e352e75b22f252692b27a8e8069d0ae
#
_cell.length_a   1.000
_cell.length_b   1.000
_cell.length_c   1.000
_cell.angle_alpha   90.00
_cell.angle_beta   90.00
_cell.angle_gamma   90.00
#
_symmetry.space_group_name_H-M   'P 1'
#
loop_
_entity.id
_entity.type
_entity.pdbx_description
1 polymer ?
#
loop_
_entity_poly.entity_id
_entity_poly.type
_entity_poly.pdbx_seq_one_letter_code
_entity_poly.pdbx_strand_id
1 'polypeptide(L)'
;IFHGFLRQSYFGGSFWNFVQAVVLGFALYYAGTWVLQFALTKLAPGFTIYNNETVGSLISDNEYIMMAVTIILAPVIEETLVRGLVFGSIRPTSRVMAYIVSVVLFTLMHNWQYFLLYPAGKVLLSCIPYLPASVALAWTYEKAGTIWAPITLHALINALSFGLLQLNF
;
A
#
# COMPACT_ATOMS: atom_id res chain seq x y z
N ILE A 1 -18.79 -20.00 -1.32
CA ILE A 1 -17.45 -19.47 -1.71
C ILE A 1 -17.10 -18.24 -0.89
N PHE A 2 -17.96 -17.21 -0.85
CA PHE A 2 -17.67 -15.94 -0.13
C PHE A 2 -17.55 -16.11 1.40
N HIS A 3 -18.41 -16.92 2.04
CA HIS A 3 -18.31 -17.22 3.48
C HIS A 3 -17.04 -17.98 3.86
N GLY A 4 -16.58 -18.91 3.03
CA GLY A 4 -15.31 -19.62 3.24
C GLY A 4 -14.10 -18.70 3.12
N PHE A 5 -14.15 -17.78 2.15
CA PHE A 5 -13.13 -16.75 1.95
C PHE A 5 -13.00 -15.81 3.15
N LEU A 6 -14.10 -15.25 3.67
CA LEU A 6 -14.09 -14.38 4.84
C LEU A 6 -13.56 -15.12 6.09
N ARG A 7 -14.02 -16.35 6.32
CA ARG A 7 -13.57 -17.14 7.47
C ARG A 7 -12.08 -17.45 7.41
N GLN A 8 -11.56 -17.81 6.25
CA GLN A 8 -10.14 -18.10 6.06
C GLN A 8 -9.29 -16.83 6.13
N SER A 9 -9.80 -15.70 5.64
CA SER A 9 -9.10 -14.41 5.65
C SER A 9 -9.09 -13.74 7.02
N TYR A 10 -10.14 -13.91 7.83
CA TYR A 10 -10.24 -13.22 9.13
C TYR A 10 -9.68 -14.04 10.31
N PHE A 11 -9.69 -15.38 10.25
CA PHE A 11 -9.33 -16.25 11.37
C PHE A 11 -8.25 -17.29 11.04
N GLY A 12 -7.70 -17.28 9.83
CA GLY A 12 -6.66 -18.22 9.42
C GLY A 12 -5.27 -17.72 9.80
N GLY A 13 -4.60 -18.41 10.68
CA GLY A 13 -3.21 -18.18 11.00
C GLY A 13 -2.91 -18.13 12.50
N SER A 14 -1.70 -18.53 12.89
CA SER A 14 -1.18 -18.33 14.25
C SER A 14 -0.92 -16.85 14.49
N PHE A 15 -1.21 -16.34 15.70
CA PHE A 15 -0.83 -14.98 16.11
C PHE A 15 0.64 -14.67 15.86
N TRP A 16 1.51 -15.66 16.04
CA TRP A 16 2.94 -15.51 15.78
C TRP A 16 3.25 -15.33 14.28
N ASN A 17 2.56 -16.06 13.40
CA ASN A 17 2.68 -15.83 11.94
C ASN A 17 2.22 -14.43 11.54
N PHE A 18 1.16 -13.95 12.16
CA PHE A 18 0.69 -12.57 11.97
C PHE A 18 1.78 -11.55 12.34
N VAL A 19 2.32 -11.65 13.56
CA VAL A 19 3.37 -10.73 14.05
C VAL A 19 4.60 -10.77 13.15
N GLN A 20 5.10 -11.97 12.82
CA GLN A 20 6.24 -12.13 11.94
C GLN A 20 5.98 -11.53 10.55
N ALA A 21 4.80 -11.76 9.97
CA ALA A 21 4.46 -11.24 8.65
C ALA A 21 4.42 -9.71 8.65
N VAL A 22 3.85 -9.08 9.68
CA VAL A 22 3.81 -7.61 9.80
C VAL A 22 5.23 -7.05 9.97
N VAL A 23 6.05 -7.60 10.88
CA VAL A 23 7.41 -7.10 11.13
C VAL A 23 8.30 -7.27 9.91
N LEU A 24 8.30 -8.44 9.28
CA LEU A 24 9.11 -8.69 8.08
C LEU A 24 8.58 -7.91 6.86
N GLY A 25 7.26 -7.77 6.73
CA GLY A 25 6.65 -6.93 5.71
C GLY A 25 7.04 -5.47 5.85
N PHE A 26 7.10 -4.97 7.08
CA PHE A 26 7.57 -3.62 7.37
C PHE A 26 9.06 -3.44 7.00
N ALA A 27 9.91 -4.41 7.35
CA ALA A 27 11.31 -4.40 6.96
C ALA A 27 11.48 -4.44 5.42
N LEU A 28 10.70 -5.27 4.73
CA LEU A 28 10.70 -5.37 3.27
C LEU A 28 10.27 -4.04 2.63
N TYR A 29 9.23 -3.40 3.15
CA TYR A 29 8.78 -2.09 2.69
C TYR A 29 9.88 -1.04 2.81
N TYR A 30 10.49 -0.89 3.99
CA TYR A 30 11.52 0.12 4.22
C TYR A 30 12.78 -0.13 3.41
N ALA A 31 13.25 -1.38 3.33
CA ALA A 31 14.39 -1.73 2.50
C ALA A 31 14.14 -1.40 1.02
N GLY A 32 12.98 -1.79 0.50
CA GLY A 32 12.57 -1.49 -0.88
C GLY A 32 12.44 0.02 -1.12
N THR A 33 11.83 0.74 -0.21
CA THR A 33 11.65 2.20 -0.30
C THR A 33 13.01 2.91 -0.27
N TRP A 34 13.91 2.51 0.62
CA TRP A 34 15.25 3.10 0.72
C TRP A 34 16.06 2.92 -0.57
N VAL A 35 16.11 1.69 -1.10
CA VAL A 35 16.80 1.39 -2.37
C VAL A 35 16.20 2.20 -3.52
N LEU A 36 14.88 2.23 -3.61
CA LEU A 36 14.17 2.93 -4.67
C LEU A 36 14.35 4.44 -4.58
N GLN A 37 14.26 5.02 -3.38
CA GLN A 37 14.47 6.44 -3.15
C GLN A 37 15.89 6.86 -3.53
N PHE A 38 16.90 6.05 -3.16
CA PHE A 38 18.27 6.29 -3.57
C PHE A 38 18.43 6.29 -5.09
N ALA A 39 17.80 5.35 -5.80
CA ALA A 39 17.82 5.31 -7.27
C ALA A 39 17.10 6.53 -7.88
N LEU A 40 15.91 6.89 -7.38
CA LEU A 40 15.12 8.00 -7.91
C LEU A 40 15.80 9.35 -7.70
N THR A 41 16.46 9.58 -6.57
CA THR A 41 17.22 10.83 -6.35
C THR A 41 18.37 11.02 -7.33
N LYS A 42 18.92 9.93 -7.88
CA LYS A 42 20.01 9.98 -8.88
C LYS A 42 19.48 10.07 -10.32
N LEU A 43 18.41 9.35 -10.63
CA LEU A 43 17.91 9.18 -12.00
C LEU A 43 16.84 10.20 -12.39
N ALA A 44 16.08 10.69 -11.41
CA ALA A 44 14.98 11.63 -11.64
C ALA A 44 14.96 12.72 -10.53
N PRO A 45 15.98 13.57 -10.47
CA PRO A 45 16.03 14.64 -9.46
C PRO A 45 14.83 15.58 -9.63
N GLY A 46 14.16 15.89 -8.51
CA GLY A 46 12.99 16.77 -8.49
C GLY A 46 11.67 16.14 -8.99
N PHE A 47 11.58 14.79 -9.04
CA PHE A 47 10.30 14.15 -9.29
C PHE A 47 9.33 14.36 -8.12
N THR A 48 8.05 14.40 -8.43
CA THR A 48 6.96 14.68 -7.48
C THR A 48 6.09 13.45 -7.29
N ILE A 49 5.69 13.19 -6.04
CA ILE A 49 4.65 12.20 -5.68
C ILE A 49 3.34 12.97 -5.50
N TYR A 50 2.56 13.10 -6.57
CA TYR A 50 1.35 13.93 -6.61
C TYR A 50 0.34 13.59 -5.51
N ASN A 51 0.17 12.30 -5.19
CA ASN A 51 -0.74 11.90 -4.13
C ASN A 51 -0.31 12.44 -2.75
N ASN A 52 0.99 12.50 -2.47
CA ASN A 52 1.48 13.05 -1.20
C ASN A 52 1.21 14.55 -1.09
N GLU A 53 1.35 15.31 -2.18
CA GLU A 53 0.99 16.73 -2.21
C GLU A 53 -0.51 16.92 -1.96
N THR A 54 -1.35 16.10 -2.59
CA THR A 54 -2.80 16.17 -2.39
C THR A 54 -3.18 15.82 -0.96
N VAL A 55 -2.65 14.72 -0.40
CA VAL A 55 -2.90 14.33 0.99
C VAL A 55 -2.40 15.41 1.95
N GLY A 56 -1.20 15.96 1.72
CA GLY A 56 -0.64 17.06 2.52
C GLY A 56 -1.55 18.28 2.56
N SER A 57 -2.09 18.71 1.42
CA SER A 57 -3.03 19.84 1.38
C SER A 57 -4.34 19.56 2.14
N LEU A 58 -4.87 18.33 2.06
CA LEU A 58 -6.08 17.94 2.77
C LEU A 58 -5.85 17.80 4.29
N ILE A 59 -4.65 17.46 4.73
CA ILE A 59 -4.27 17.43 6.14
C ILE A 59 -4.36 18.86 6.73
N SER A 60 -3.88 19.86 5.99
CA SER A 60 -3.95 21.27 6.46
C SER A 60 -5.38 21.77 6.62
N ASP A 61 -6.33 21.24 5.84
CA ASP A 61 -7.75 21.62 5.93
C ASP A 61 -8.48 20.94 7.11
N ASN A 62 -8.21 19.64 7.34
CA ASN A 62 -8.82 18.90 8.45
C ASN A 62 -7.99 17.68 8.87
N GLU A 63 -7.05 17.89 9.75
CA GLU A 63 -6.10 16.90 10.24
C GLU A 63 -6.76 15.63 10.80
N TYR A 64 -7.74 15.77 11.70
CA TYR A 64 -8.35 14.62 12.39
C TYR A 64 -9.15 13.72 11.44
N ILE A 65 -9.87 14.33 10.50
CA ILE A 65 -10.60 13.56 9.48
C ILE A 65 -9.61 12.84 8.58
N MET A 66 -8.57 13.52 8.11
CA MET A 66 -7.56 12.93 7.24
C MET A 66 -6.78 11.83 7.95
N MET A 67 -6.48 11.99 9.24
CA MET A 67 -5.86 10.94 10.05
C MET A 67 -6.75 9.69 10.11
N ALA A 68 -8.03 9.83 10.41
CA ALA A 68 -8.97 8.71 10.47
C ALA A 68 -9.14 8.02 9.11
N VAL A 69 -9.27 8.79 8.04
CA VAL A 69 -9.40 8.27 6.68
C VAL A 69 -8.13 7.55 6.25
N THR A 70 -6.99 8.18 6.38
CA THR A 70 -5.71 7.66 5.84
C THR A 70 -5.19 6.47 6.65
N ILE A 71 -5.29 6.51 7.99
CA ILE A 71 -4.68 5.47 8.84
C ILE A 71 -5.63 4.29 9.07
N ILE A 72 -6.94 4.51 9.05
CA ILE A 72 -7.91 3.47 9.38
C ILE A 72 -8.74 3.04 8.17
N LEU A 73 -9.49 3.98 7.56
CA LEU A 73 -10.47 3.62 6.54
C LEU A 73 -9.82 3.15 5.23
N ALA A 74 -8.84 3.88 4.73
CA ALA A 74 -8.17 3.54 3.47
C ALA A 74 -7.51 2.15 3.53
N PRO A 75 -6.69 1.79 4.54
CA PRO A 75 -6.13 0.46 4.65
C PRO A 75 -7.17 -0.66 4.67
N VAL A 76 -8.29 -0.48 5.39
CA VAL A 76 -9.34 -1.50 5.44
C VAL A 76 -9.98 -1.70 4.07
N ILE A 77 -10.34 -0.62 3.38
CA ILE A 77 -11.01 -0.67 2.08
C ILE A 77 -10.05 -1.22 1.01
N GLU A 78 -8.85 -0.66 0.94
CA GLU A 78 -7.88 -0.97 -0.11
C GLU A 78 -7.36 -2.41 0.02
N GLU A 79 -6.99 -2.86 1.22
CA GLU A 79 -6.51 -4.22 1.40
C GLU A 79 -7.63 -5.25 1.16
N THR A 80 -8.86 -4.97 1.61
CA THR A 80 -9.99 -5.85 1.33
C THR A 80 -10.23 -6.00 -0.16
N LEU A 81 -10.15 -4.91 -0.91
CA LEU A 81 -10.34 -4.93 -2.37
C LEU A 81 -9.14 -5.59 -3.07
N VAL A 82 -7.93 -5.09 -2.82
CA VAL A 82 -6.74 -5.47 -3.61
C VAL A 82 -6.21 -6.85 -3.18
N ARG A 83 -6.07 -7.11 -1.88
CA ARG A 83 -5.52 -8.38 -1.39
C ARG A 83 -6.61 -9.41 -1.15
N GLY A 84 -7.68 -9.00 -0.49
CA GLY A 84 -8.79 -9.90 -0.21
C GLY A 84 -9.47 -10.40 -1.47
N LEU A 85 -9.94 -9.49 -2.30
CA LEU A 85 -10.73 -9.86 -3.49
C LEU A 85 -9.83 -10.20 -4.68
N VAL A 86 -9.00 -9.26 -5.15
CA VAL A 86 -8.27 -9.43 -6.43
C VAL A 86 -7.13 -10.43 -6.29
N PHE A 87 -6.18 -10.21 -5.38
CA PHE A 87 -5.06 -11.13 -5.16
C PHE A 87 -5.55 -12.53 -4.79
N GLY A 88 -6.48 -12.61 -3.83
CA GLY A 88 -7.05 -13.86 -3.35
C GLY A 88 -7.76 -14.68 -4.43
N SER A 89 -8.41 -14.04 -5.40
CA SER A 89 -9.08 -14.71 -6.52
C SER A 89 -8.09 -15.24 -7.58
N ILE A 90 -6.99 -14.52 -7.82
CA ILE A 90 -6.01 -14.89 -8.86
C ILE A 90 -4.98 -15.88 -8.31
N ARG A 91 -4.62 -15.77 -7.02
CA ARG A 91 -3.55 -16.53 -6.37
C ARG A 91 -3.63 -18.06 -6.55
N PRO A 92 -4.83 -18.70 -6.48
CA PRO A 92 -4.94 -20.14 -6.70
C PRO A 92 -4.55 -20.58 -8.11
N THR A 93 -4.73 -19.72 -9.12
CA THR A 93 -4.42 -20.01 -10.52
C THR A 93 -2.98 -19.64 -10.87
N SER A 94 -2.53 -18.47 -10.44
CA SER A 94 -1.18 -17.96 -10.72
C SER A 94 -0.70 -17.00 -9.65
N ARG A 95 0.34 -17.42 -8.92
CA ARG A 95 0.99 -16.57 -7.92
C ARG A 95 1.60 -15.32 -8.56
N VAL A 96 2.28 -15.48 -9.68
CA VAL A 96 2.94 -14.36 -10.38
C VAL A 96 1.93 -13.32 -10.83
N MET A 97 0.83 -13.78 -11.47
CA MET A 97 -0.23 -12.87 -11.92
C MET A 97 -0.93 -12.18 -10.76
N ALA A 98 -1.14 -12.85 -9.63
CA ALA A 98 -1.71 -12.24 -8.44
C ALA A 98 -0.86 -11.06 -7.96
N TYR A 99 0.47 -11.21 -7.90
CA TYR A 99 1.38 -10.11 -7.56
C TYR A 99 1.34 -8.99 -8.60
N ILE A 100 1.47 -9.31 -9.89
CA ILE A 100 1.48 -8.29 -10.96
C ILE A 100 0.18 -7.46 -10.93
N VAL A 101 -0.98 -8.12 -10.94
CA VAL A 101 -2.27 -7.43 -10.97
C VAL A 101 -2.49 -6.62 -9.69
N SER A 102 -2.14 -7.17 -8.52
CA SER A 102 -2.24 -6.49 -7.24
C SER A 102 -1.36 -5.22 -7.19
N VAL A 103 -0.12 -5.31 -7.67
CA VAL A 103 0.81 -4.18 -7.72
C VAL A 103 0.31 -3.10 -8.66
N VAL A 104 -0.09 -3.47 -9.88
CA VAL A 104 -0.62 -2.52 -10.88
C VAL A 104 -1.87 -1.84 -10.36
N LEU A 105 -2.82 -2.60 -9.82
CA LEU A 105 -4.07 -2.05 -9.31
C LEU A 105 -3.82 -1.07 -8.15
N PHE A 106 -2.98 -1.45 -7.18
CA PHE A 106 -2.66 -0.62 -6.03
C PHE A 106 -2.01 0.70 -6.43
N THR A 107 -1.03 0.66 -7.32
CA THR A 107 -0.36 1.87 -7.81
C THR A 107 -1.28 2.77 -8.64
N LEU A 108 -2.17 2.18 -9.44
CA LEU A 108 -3.15 2.94 -10.22
C LEU A 108 -4.20 3.58 -9.32
N MET A 109 -4.68 2.92 -8.27
CA MET A 109 -5.64 3.51 -7.34
C MET A 109 -5.16 4.84 -6.74
N HIS A 110 -3.85 4.98 -6.54
CA HIS A 110 -3.24 6.20 -5.99
C HIS A 110 -2.91 7.27 -7.04
N ASN A 111 -2.89 6.92 -8.33
CA ASN A 111 -2.33 7.82 -9.34
C ASN A 111 -3.24 8.04 -10.56
N TRP A 112 -4.31 7.28 -10.77
CA TRP A 112 -5.11 7.32 -12.00
C TRP A 112 -5.68 8.71 -12.31
N GLN A 113 -6.11 9.45 -11.29
CA GLN A 113 -6.68 10.79 -11.42
C GLN A 113 -5.68 11.81 -11.99
N TYR A 114 -4.40 11.62 -11.73
CA TYR A 114 -3.34 12.53 -12.18
C TYR A 114 -3.02 12.40 -13.66
N PHE A 115 -3.41 11.32 -14.33
CA PHE A 115 -3.33 11.20 -15.79
C PHE A 115 -4.23 12.22 -16.54
N LEU A 116 -5.24 12.76 -15.85
CA LEU A 116 -6.10 13.80 -16.40
C LEU A 116 -5.49 15.20 -16.25
N LEU A 117 -4.49 15.38 -15.37
CA LEU A 117 -3.94 16.67 -14.99
C LEU A 117 -2.48 16.87 -15.44
N TYR A 118 -1.73 15.78 -15.59
CA TYR A 118 -0.29 15.84 -15.84
C TYR A 118 0.14 14.91 -16.97
N PRO A 119 1.30 15.18 -17.63
CA PRO A 119 1.85 14.30 -18.66
C PRO A 119 2.06 12.86 -18.13
N ALA A 120 1.66 11.89 -18.94
CA ALA A 120 1.67 10.46 -18.54
C ALA A 120 3.03 9.97 -18.00
N GLY A 121 4.14 10.42 -18.59
CA GLY A 121 5.49 10.06 -18.13
C GLY A 121 5.77 10.50 -16.69
N LYS A 122 5.30 11.68 -16.28
CA LYS A 122 5.44 12.17 -14.89
C LYS A 122 4.58 11.37 -13.94
N VAL A 123 3.35 11.03 -14.34
CA VAL A 123 2.44 10.22 -13.53
C VAL A 123 2.97 8.79 -13.36
N LEU A 124 3.54 8.20 -14.41
CA LEU A 124 4.20 6.89 -14.33
C LEU A 124 5.39 6.90 -13.36
N LEU A 125 6.19 7.97 -13.35
CA LEU A 125 7.24 8.13 -12.33
C LEU A 125 6.65 8.22 -10.92
N SER A 126 5.55 8.94 -10.73
CA SER A 126 4.84 9.03 -9.44
C SER A 126 4.24 7.70 -8.96
N CYS A 127 4.05 6.73 -9.85
CA CYS A 127 3.62 5.37 -9.48
C CYS A 127 4.74 4.55 -8.81
N ILE A 128 6.00 4.82 -9.16
CA ILE A 128 7.15 3.99 -8.75
C ILE A 128 7.31 3.88 -7.22
N PRO A 129 7.16 4.96 -6.41
CA PRO A 129 7.27 4.89 -4.95
C PRO A 129 6.25 3.97 -4.25
N TYR A 130 5.16 3.62 -4.93
CA TYR A 130 4.14 2.71 -4.39
C TYR A 130 4.49 1.23 -4.56
N LEU A 131 5.47 0.90 -5.40
CA LEU A 131 5.87 -0.49 -5.66
C LEU A 131 6.32 -1.24 -4.40
N PRO A 132 7.22 -0.69 -3.55
CA PRO A 132 7.65 -1.39 -2.33
C PRO A 132 6.49 -1.68 -1.38
N ALA A 133 5.58 -0.71 -1.17
CA ALA A 133 4.41 -0.89 -0.33
C ALA A 133 3.50 -1.99 -0.90
N SER A 134 3.19 -1.93 -2.19
CA SER A 134 2.30 -2.90 -2.81
C SER A 134 2.85 -4.34 -2.75
N VAL A 135 4.14 -4.52 -3.00
CA VAL A 135 4.80 -5.84 -2.91
C VAL A 135 4.83 -6.34 -1.46
N ALA A 136 5.21 -5.48 -0.51
CA ALA A 136 5.29 -5.84 0.90
C ALA A 136 3.91 -6.23 1.47
N LEU A 137 2.85 -5.49 1.12
CA LEU A 137 1.48 -5.78 1.54
C LEU A 137 0.95 -7.10 0.96
N ALA A 138 1.22 -7.38 -0.33
CA ALA A 138 0.85 -8.65 -0.96
C ALA A 138 1.60 -9.84 -0.32
N TRP A 139 2.89 -9.67 -0.05
CA TRP A 139 3.70 -10.67 0.63
C TRP A 139 3.22 -10.92 2.07
N THR A 140 2.90 -9.85 2.80
CA THR A 140 2.38 -9.93 4.17
C THR A 140 1.06 -10.68 4.22
N TYR A 141 0.16 -10.41 3.27
CA TYR A 141 -1.10 -11.15 3.13
C TYR A 141 -0.86 -12.64 2.89
N GLU A 142 0.00 -12.98 1.94
CA GLU A 142 0.32 -14.36 1.61
C GLU A 142 1.01 -15.10 2.77
N LYS A 143 1.92 -14.43 3.48
CA LYS A 143 2.67 -14.99 4.61
C LYS A 143 1.81 -15.22 5.85
N ALA A 144 0.94 -14.27 6.16
CA ALA A 144 0.09 -14.34 7.36
C ALA A 144 -1.14 -15.24 7.17
N GLY A 145 -1.64 -15.38 5.93
CA GLY A 145 -2.88 -16.08 5.64
C GLY A 145 -4.14 -15.39 6.18
N THR A 146 -4.04 -14.11 6.50
CA THR A 146 -5.15 -13.29 7.01
C THR A 146 -5.08 -11.87 6.47
N ILE A 147 -6.24 -11.27 6.17
CA ILE A 147 -6.35 -9.89 5.67
C ILE A 147 -5.94 -8.84 6.72
N TRP A 148 -6.04 -9.17 8.00
CA TRP A 148 -5.69 -8.26 9.08
C TRP A 148 -4.21 -7.90 9.11
N ALA A 149 -3.32 -8.77 8.63
CA ALA A 149 -1.90 -8.50 8.61
C ALA A 149 -1.50 -7.39 7.63
N PRO A 150 -1.89 -7.41 6.34
CA PRO A 150 -1.62 -6.29 5.45
C PRO A 150 -2.41 -5.03 5.85
N ILE A 151 -3.63 -5.11 6.39
CA ILE A 151 -4.35 -3.94 6.93
C ILE A 151 -3.52 -3.29 8.04
N THR A 152 -3.01 -4.07 8.99
CA THR A 152 -2.18 -3.55 10.10
C THR A 152 -0.88 -2.94 9.57
N LEU A 153 -0.19 -3.63 8.66
CA LEU A 153 1.03 -3.11 8.04
C LEU A 153 0.77 -1.80 7.29
N HIS A 154 -0.30 -1.74 6.51
CA HIS A 154 -0.67 -0.56 5.74
C HIS A 154 -1.01 0.63 6.66
N ALA A 155 -1.79 0.38 7.71
CA ALA A 155 -2.10 1.40 8.72
C ALA A 155 -0.82 1.94 9.41
N LEU A 156 0.15 1.08 9.73
CA LEU A 156 1.44 1.48 10.29
C LEU A 156 2.26 2.33 9.29
N ILE A 157 2.32 1.93 8.03
CA ILE A 157 2.99 2.69 6.97
C ILE A 157 2.35 4.08 6.85
N ASN A 158 1.02 4.14 6.78
CA ASN A 158 0.29 5.40 6.64
C ASN A 158 0.44 6.29 7.88
N ALA A 159 0.41 5.74 9.08
CA ALA A 159 0.60 6.50 10.32
C ALA A 159 1.98 7.17 10.37
N LEU A 160 3.04 6.45 9.97
CA LEU A 160 4.38 7.01 9.91
C LEU A 160 4.52 8.06 8.79
N SER A 161 3.95 7.79 7.62
CA SER A 161 3.96 8.75 6.50
C SER A 161 3.17 10.02 6.85
N PHE A 162 2.03 9.88 7.52
CA PHE A 162 1.22 10.99 8.01
C PHE A 162 2.00 11.86 9.02
N GLY A 163 2.65 11.23 10.00
CA GLY A 163 3.48 11.95 10.97
C GLY A 163 4.66 12.68 10.33
N LEU A 164 5.29 12.07 9.31
CA LEU A 164 6.38 12.72 8.56
C LEU A 164 5.88 13.90 7.70
N LEU A 165 4.69 13.80 7.12
CA LEU A 165 4.08 14.92 6.38
C LEU A 165 3.79 16.11 7.31
N GLN A 166 3.28 15.87 8.51
CA GLN A 166 3.03 16.93 9.50
C GLN A 166 4.31 17.63 9.96
N LEU A 167 5.43 16.93 10.04
CA LEU A 167 6.71 17.55 10.47
C LEU A 167 7.34 18.46 9.41
N ASN A 168 6.86 18.40 8.16
CA ASN A 168 7.36 19.19 7.04
C ASN A 168 6.46 20.37 6.66
N PHE A 169 5.36 20.58 7.38
CA PHE A 169 4.47 21.73 7.28
C PHE A 169 4.50 22.53 8.59
#